data_197c5a7efc8fda78fa2e7d18fcecf3ec
#
_entry.id   197c5a7efc8fda78fa2e7d18fcecf3ec
#
_cell.length_a   1.000
_cell.length_b   1.000
_cell.length_c   1.000
_cell.angle_alpha   90.00
_cell.angle_beta   90.00
_cell.angle_gamma   90.00
#
_symmetry.space_group_name_H-M   'P 1'
#
loop_
_entity.id
_entity.type
_entity.pdbx_description
1 polymer ?
#
loop_
_entity_poly.entity_id
_entity_poly.type
_entity_poly.pdbx_seq_one_letter_code
_entity_poly.pdbx_strand_id
1 'polypeptide(L)'
;MRAIVLDGFGAADRMRIDEIALPEPGPGEVRVKVAASSVNRPDLVQRAGHYAPPAGESEILGLEVAGVIDAVGDDVDDRVAGQRVFALVAGGGYAEYTIARSDHCVDVPDKLSLQEAACIAENYLTAWLNVFELGRAEHARSILLHGGGGGVHTAAVQLCRSFVPGAELYATASAAKLQRVRDLGVHHAFDYREQNFASEIRALTDKRGVDLILDHVGAENLADNQRTLAVGGRLVSIGIMGGGKAELNIATMMVKRQSMIGSVLRSRPPHEKAALIARFAERVMPRFASGELRPIISSIVPLADAADAHRAMEAGEHFGKIVLAVSDESGR
;
A
#
# COMPACT_ATOMS: atom_id res chain seq x y z
N MET A 1 21.85 -4.21 -16.56
CA MET A 1 20.56 -4.81 -16.18
C MET A 1 19.41 -4.06 -16.86
N ARG A 2 18.31 -4.73 -17.14
CA ARG A 2 17.12 -4.08 -17.70
C ARG A 2 16.31 -3.40 -16.59
N ALA A 3 15.77 -2.21 -16.89
CA ALA A 3 14.91 -1.45 -16.01
C ALA A 3 13.90 -0.63 -16.82
N ILE A 4 12.80 -0.22 -16.20
CA ILE A 4 11.87 0.76 -16.76
C ILE A 4 12.41 2.16 -16.45
N VAL A 5 12.75 2.89 -17.51
CA VAL A 5 13.17 4.29 -17.43
C VAL A 5 12.07 5.21 -17.97
N LEU A 6 12.06 6.46 -17.51
CA LEU A 6 11.13 7.48 -18.00
C LEU A 6 11.83 8.38 -19.05
N ASP A 7 11.22 8.50 -20.21
CA ASP A 7 11.59 9.52 -21.20
C ASP A 7 10.82 10.83 -20.90
N GLY A 8 11.23 11.49 -19.81
CA GLY A 8 10.52 12.61 -19.24
C GLY A 8 9.26 12.21 -18.47
N PHE A 9 8.63 13.19 -17.81
CA PHE A 9 7.37 12.97 -17.08
C PHE A 9 6.16 12.99 -18.01
N GLY A 10 5.09 12.30 -17.62
CA GLY A 10 3.83 12.34 -18.37
C GLY A 10 3.02 11.06 -18.34
N ALA A 11 2.40 10.71 -19.48
CA ALA A 11 1.55 9.54 -19.65
C ALA A 11 2.37 8.23 -19.67
N ALA A 12 1.67 7.08 -19.68
CA ALA A 12 2.32 5.76 -19.58
C ALA A 12 3.26 5.43 -20.74
N ASP A 13 3.09 6.07 -21.88
CA ASP A 13 3.95 5.93 -23.07
C ASP A 13 5.37 6.51 -22.89
N ARG A 14 5.62 7.27 -21.82
CA ARG A 14 6.95 7.71 -21.41
C ARG A 14 7.80 6.61 -20.77
N MET A 15 7.19 5.49 -20.45
CA MET A 15 7.87 4.33 -19.86
C MET A 15 8.46 3.46 -20.96
N ARG A 16 9.75 3.17 -20.88
CA ARG A 16 10.41 2.24 -21.78
C ARG A 16 11.39 1.36 -21.02
N ILE A 17 11.60 0.15 -21.52
CA ILE A 17 12.68 -0.70 -21.00
C ILE A 17 14.00 -0.24 -21.57
N ASP A 18 15.03 -0.20 -20.72
CA ASP A 18 16.40 0.17 -21.13
C ASP A 18 17.44 -0.62 -20.32
N GLU A 19 18.65 -0.64 -20.84
CA GLU A 19 19.80 -1.21 -20.12
C GLU A 19 20.52 -0.13 -19.31
N ILE A 20 20.66 -0.37 -18.01
CA ILE A 20 21.35 0.50 -17.08
C ILE A 20 22.46 -0.26 -16.33
N ALA A 21 23.34 0.46 -15.65
CA ALA A 21 24.37 -0.15 -14.82
C ALA A 21 23.74 -1.02 -13.71
N LEU A 22 24.39 -2.14 -13.39
CA LEU A 22 24.04 -2.95 -12.24
C LEU A 22 24.41 -2.17 -10.97
N PRO A 23 23.47 -1.93 -10.02
CA PRO A 23 23.82 -1.20 -8.81
C PRO A 23 24.62 -2.09 -7.85
N GLU A 24 25.51 -1.48 -7.07
CA GLU A 24 26.25 -2.18 -6.03
C GLU A 24 25.74 -1.77 -4.65
N PRO A 25 25.56 -2.73 -3.72
CA PRO A 25 25.07 -2.42 -2.38
C PRO A 25 26.16 -1.71 -1.55
N GLY A 26 25.78 -0.62 -0.91
CA GLY A 26 26.59 0.07 0.09
C GLY A 26 26.48 -0.57 1.48
N PRO A 27 27.13 0.04 2.50
CA PRO A 27 27.05 -0.43 3.88
C PRO A 27 25.61 -0.48 4.39
N GLY A 28 25.20 -1.60 5.00
CA GLY A 28 23.85 -1.81 5.51
C GLY A 28 22.79 -2.14 4.43
N GLU A 29 23.23 -2.37 3.19
CA GLU A 29 22.35 -2.62 2.05
C GLU A 29 22.56 -4.02 1.46
N VAL A 30 21.54 -4.49 0.77
CA VAL A 30 21.58 -5.70 -0.03
C VAL A 30 21.14 -5.40 -1.45
N ARG A 31 21.69 -6.14 -2.43
CA ARG A 31 21.14 -6.17 -3.77
C ARG A 31 20.17 -7.34 -3.90
N VAL A 32 18.96 -7.03 -4.32
CA VAL A 32 17.93 -8.04 -4.59
C VAL A 32 17.82 -8.27 -6.08
N LYS A 33 18.02 -9.51 -6.53
CA LYS A 33 17.61 -9.98 -7.85
C LYS A 33 16.09 -10.09 -7.84
N VAL A 34 15.42 -9.17 -8.53
CA VAL A 34 13.98 -9.02 -8.48
C VAL A 34 13.29 -10.11 -9.30
N ALA A 35 12.40 -10.85 -8.68
CA ALA A 35 11.48 -11.77 -9.36
C ALA A 35 10.17 -11.05 -9.74
N ALA A 36 9.66 -10.22 -8.83
CA ALA A 36 8.45 -9.46 -9.04
C ALA A 36 8.49 -8.11 -8.31
N SER A 37 7.82 -7.13 -8.89
CA SER A 37 7.43 -5.86 -8.28
C SER A 37 5.93 -5.69 -8.41
N SER A 38 5.36 -4.61 -7.90
CA SER A 38 3.94 -4.35 -8.09
C SER A 38 3.64 -2.87 -8.27
N VAL A 39 2.57 -2.58 -9.01
CA VAL A 39 2.17 -1.21 -9.31
C VAL A 39 1.45 -0.59 -8.09
N ASN A 40 1.84 0.61 -7.74
CA ASN A 40 1.26 1.42 -6.68
C ASN A 40 0.82 2.80 -7.20
N ARG A 41 -0.18 3.41 -6.61
CA ARG A 41 -0.66 4.74 -7.03
C ARG A 41 0.46 5.80 -7.04
N PRO A 42 1.38 5.83 -6.06
CA PRO A 42 2.52 6.77 -6.09
C PRO A 42 3.44 6.61 -7.32
N ASP A 43 3.55 5.42 -7.91
CA ASP A 43 4.34 5.21 -9.13
C ASP A 43 3.76 6.04 -10.30
N LEU A 44 2.42 6.08 -10.42
CA LEU A 44 1.74 6.89 -11.43
C LEU A 44 1.96 8.39 -11.18
N VAL A 45 1.95 8.80 -9.92
CA VAL A 45 2.15 10.20 -9.53
C VAL A 45 3.61 10.61 -9.76
N GLN A 46 4.58 9.72 -9.49
CA GLN A 46 6.00 9.94 -9.82
C GLN A 46 6.19 10.02 -11.32
N ARG A 47 5.64 9.09 -12.10
CA ARG A 47 5.70 9.12 -13.55
C ARG A 47 5.15 10.43 -14.10
N ALA A 48 4.09 10.98 -13.51
CA ALA A 48 3.51 12.27 -13.90
C ALA A 48 4.33 13.50 -13.44
N GLY A 49 5.42 13.31 -12.67
CA GLY A 49 6.28 14.39 -12.19
C GLY A 49 5.84 15.06 -10.89
N HIS A 50 4.87 14.48 -10.18
CA HIS A 50 4.27 15.09 -8.97
C HIS A 50 4.67 14.42 -7.66
N TYR A 51 5.55 13.41 -7.69
CA TYR A 51 5.99 12.68 -6.51
C TYR A 51 7.43 12.22 -6.66
N ALA A 52 8.38 13.16 -6.53
CA ALA A 52 9.80 12.86 -6.64
C ALA A 52 10.27 11.86 -5.56
N PRO A 53 11.25 10.98 -5.86
CA PRO A 53 11.88 10.15 -4.85
C PRO A 53 12.60 11.03 -3.81
N PRO A 54 12.79 10.55 -2.58
CA PRO A 54 13.65 11.21 -1.61
C PRO A 54 15.07 11.38 -2.15
N ALA A 55 15.80 12.39 -1.68
CA ALA A 55 17.16 12.64 -2.12
C ALA A 55 18.06 11.42 -1.87
N GLY A 56 18.82 11.01 -2.89
CA GLY A 56 19.71 9.85 -2.84
C GLY A 56 19.06 8.52 -3.20
N GLU A 57 17.74 8.47 -3.32
CA GLU A 57 17.02 7.26 -3.73
C GLU A 57 16.92 7.14 -5.26
N SER A 58 16.69 5.93 -5.75
CA SER A 58 16.57 5.64 -7.18
C SER A 58 15.41 6.41 -7.83
N GLU A 59 15.66 6.99 -9.00
CA GLU A 59 14.64 7.62 -9.84
C GLU A 59 13.77 6.61 -10.60
N ILE A 60 14.21 5.35 -10.69
CA ILE A 60 13.44 4.25 -11.27
C ILE A 60 12.20 4.03 -10.41
N LEU A 61 11.05 3.82 -11.07
CA LEU A 61 9.78 3.54 -10.42
C LEU A 61 9.81 2.25 -9.59
N GLY A 62 8.80 2.07 -8.75
CA GLY A 62 8.56 0.85 -7.97
C GLY A 62 9.00 0.98 -6.52
N LEU A 63 8.04 0.76 -5.61
CA LEU A 63 8.19 1.00 -4.16
C LEU A 63 8.29 -0.29 -3.35
N GLU A 64 8.10 -1.44 -3.99
CA GLU A 64 8.20 -2.76 -3.37
C GLU A 64 8.66 -3.81 -4.36
N VAL A 65 9.39 -4.77 -3.86
CA VAL A 65 9.90 -5.91 -4.65
C VAL A 65 9.83 -7.19 -3.84
N ALA A 66 9.85 -8.32 -4.54
CA ALA A 66 10.23 -9.61 -3.96
C ALA A 66 11.21 -10.31 -4.91
N GLY A 67 12.14 -11.04 -4.32
CA GLY A 67 13.19 -11.70 -5.08
C GLY A 67 14.16 -12.46 -4.17
N VAL A 68 15.37 -12.59 -4.65
CA VAL A 68 16.45 -13.30 -3.94
C VAL A 68 17.61 -12.32 -3.73
N ILE A 69 18.18 -12.29 -2.56
CA ILE A 69 19.39 -11.53 -2.28
C ILE A 69 20.52 -12.07 -3.17
N ASP A 70 21.10 -11.21 -3.98
CA ASP A 70 22.17 -11.53 -4.93
C ASP A 70 23.55 -11.11 -4.41
N ALA A 71 23.62 -9.97 -3.72
CA ALA A 71 24.83 -9.45 -3.09
C ALA A 71 24.49 -8.75 -1.77
N VAL A 72 25.46 -8.73 -0.87
CA VAL A 72 25.36 -8.15 0.47
C VAL A 72 26.48 -7.12 0.58
N GLY A 73 26.14 -5.91 1.04
CA GLY A 73 27.10 -4.85 1.32
C GLY A 73 27.79 -5.03 2.67
N ASP A 74 28.73 -4.14 2.97
CA ASP A 74 29.38 -4.11 4.27
C ASP A 74 28.38 -3.83 5.39
N ASP A 75 28.72 -4.20 6.64
CA ASP A 75 27.90 -4.00 7.84
C ASP A 75 26.51 -4.67 7.80
N VAL A 76 26.36 -5.76 7.03
CA VAL A 76 25.13 -6.58 6.99
C VAL A 76 25.47 -7.99 7.48
N ASP A 77 25.10 -8.29 8.73
CA ASP A 77 25.40 -9.57 9.38
C ASP A 77 24.16 -10.53 9.41
N ASP A 78 22.97 -10.01 9.14
CA ASP A 78 21.71 -10.72 9.30
C ASP A 78 21.10 -11.24 7.97
N ARG A 79 21.80 -11.04 6.84
CA ARG A 79 21.37 -11.43 5.50
C ARG A 79 22.45 -12.18 4.74
N VAL A 80 22.02 -13.08 3.86
CA VAL A 80 22.93 -13.86 3.03
C VAL A 80 22.42 -13.96 1.58
N ALA A 81 23.35 -14.09 0.64
CA ALA A 81 22.99 -14.37 -0.75
C ALA A 81 22.20 -15.69 -0.86
N GLY A 82 21.21 -15.72 -1.74
CA GLY A 82 20.29 -16.85 -1.91
C GLY A 82 19.01 -16.76 -1.05
N GLN A 83 18.94 -15.84 -0.09
CA GLN A 83 17.77 -15.66 0.78
C GLN A 83 16.60 -15.04 0.01
N ARG A 84 15.39 -15.63 0.11
CA ARG A 84 14.16 -15.12 -0.47
C ARG A 84 13.59 -14.00 0.41
N VAL A 85 13.46 -12.81 -0.14
CA VAL A 85 12.97 -11.64 0.60
C VAL A 85 11.93 -10.85 -0.20
N PHE A 86 11.09 -10.12 0.50
CA PHE A 86 10.42 -8.94 -0.05
C PHE A 86 10.94 -7.70 0.67
N ALA A 87 10.92 -6.56 0.00
CA ALA A 87 11.50 -5.34 0.53
C ALA A 87 10.65 -4.10 0.20
N LEU A 88 10.61 -3.17 1.17
CA LEU A 88 10.15 -1.82 0.95
C LEU A 88 11.32 -0.99 0.41
N VAL A 89 11.15 -0.42 -0.79
CA VAL A 89 12.14 0.45 -1.41
C VAL A 89 11.54 1.83 -1.68
N ALA A 90 12.39 2.84 -1.83
CA ALA A 90 11.94 4.19 -2.12
C ALA A 90 11.94 4.52 -3.62
N GLY A 91 12.38 3.58 -4.43
CA GLY A 91 12.49 3.56 -5.89
C GLY A 91 13.28 2.33 -6.32
N GLY A 92 13.38 2.06 -7.64
CA GLY A 92 14.19 0.97 -8.16
C GLY A 92 13.46 -0.36 -8.35
N GLY A 93 12.19 -0.47 -7.95
CA GLY A 93 11.47 -1.74 -8.01
C GLY A 93 11.15 -2.23 -9.44
N TYR A 94 11.14 -1.36 -10.44
CA TYR A 94 10.87 -1.74 -11.83
C TYR A 94 12.16 -2.05 -12.59
N ALA A 95 12.98 -2.93 -12.04
CA ALA A 95 14.26 -3.34 -12.60
C ALA A 95 14.59 -4.80 -12.26
N GLU A 96 15.52 -5.40 -12.99
CA GLU A 96 16.01 -6.76 -12.72
C GLU A 96 16.73 -6.89 -11.37
N TYR A 97 17.33 -5.81 -10.91
CA TYR A 97 18.01 -5.73 -9.61
C TYR A 97 17.71 -4.39 -8.96
N THR A 98 17.57 -4.40 -7.65
CA THR A 98 17.42 -3.19 -6.85
C THR A 98 18.23 -3.25 -5.57
N ILE A 99 18.57 -2.08 -5.04
CA ILE A 99 19.19 -1.98 -3.72
C ILE A 99 18.06 -1.78 -2.68
N ALA A 100 18.17 -2.50 -1.60
CA ALA A 100 17.33 -2.34 -0.43
C ALA A 100 18.18 -2.29 0.83
N ARG A 101 17.77 -1.52 1.83
CA ARG A 101 18.38 -1.63 3.15
C ARG A 101 18.10 -3.02 3.74
N SER A 102 19.06 -3.64 4.40
CA SER A 102 18.89 -4.97 5.04
C SER A 102 17.71 -4.98 6.02
N ASP A 103 17.57 -3.90 6.81
CA ASP A 103 16.51 -3.70 7.80
C ASP A 103 15.12 -3.36 7.19
N HIS A 104 15.04 -3.16 5.87
CA HIS A 104 13.78 -3.03 5.12
C HIS A 104 13.38 -4.32 4.39
N CYS A 105 14.15 -5.39 4.52
CA CYS A 105 13.87 -6.70 3.96
C CYS A 105 13.18 -7.62 4.98
N VAL A 106 12.23 -8.40 4.50
CA VAL A 106 11.52 -9.41 5.30
C VAL A 106 11.56 -10.74 4.56
N ASP A 107 11.78 -11.84 5.30
CA ASP A 107 11.81 -13.18 4.73
C ASP A 107 10.45 -13.57 4.14
N VAL A 108 10.48 -14.18 2.96
CA VAL A 108 9.26 -14.68 2.31
C VAL A 108 8.94 -16.08 2.88
N PRO A 109 7.77 -16.26 3.52
CA PRO A 109 7.32 -17.57 3.96
C PRO A 109 7.22 -18.56 2.79
N ASP A 110 7.50 -19.86 3.04
CA ASP A 110 7.49 -20.90 2.01
C ASP A 110 6.15 -21.02 1.26
N LYS A 111 5.05 -20.70 1.92
CA LYS A 111 3.69 -20.76 1.34
C LYS A 111 3.37 -19.61 0.38
N LEU A 112 4.20 -18.58 0.33
CA LEU A 112 4.01 -17.46 -0.59
C LEU A 112 4.91 -17.57 -1.81
N SER A 113 4.35 -17.33 -2.99
CA SER A 113 5.13 -17.06 -4.19
C SER A 113 5.81 -15.70 -4.08
N LEU A 114 6.85 -15.45 -4.90
CA LEU A 114 7.50 -14.15 -4.95
C LEU A 114 6.57 -13.07 -5.53
N GLN A 115 5.64 -13.43 -6.41
CA GLN A 115 4.61 -12.52 -6.92
C GLN A 115 3.64 -12.08 -5.82
N GLU A 116 3.22 -12.98 -4.94
CA GLU A 116 2.41 -12.62 -3.77
C GLU A 116 3.21 -11.75 -2.80
N ALA A 117 4.45 -12.13 -2.52
CA ALA A 117 5.32 -11.39 -1.61
C ALA A 117 5.60 -9.95 -2.09
N ALA A 118 5.70 -9.72 -3.40
CA ALA A 118 5.85 -8.40 -4.01
C ALA A 118 4.63 -7.47 -3.84
N CYS A 119 3.55 -7.95 -3.23
CA CYS A 119 2.34 -7.19 -2.94
C CYS A 119 2.22 -6.78 -1.47
N ILE A 120 3.23 -7.07 -0.63
CA ILE A 120 3.12 -6.93 0.83
C ILE A 120 3.72 -5.61 1.32
N ALA A 121 4.95 -5.29 0.91
CA ALA A 121 5.73 -4.23 1.55
C ALA A 121 5.03 -2.86 1.51
N GLU A 122 4.60 -2.37 0.37
CA GLU A 122 3.96 -1.06 0.29
C GLU A 122 2.53 -1.10 0.87
N ASN A 123 1.73 -2.10 0.50
CA ASN A 123 0.30 -2.07 0.81
C ASN A 123 -0.04 -2.49 2.22
N TYR A 124 0.53 -3.60 2.69
CA TYR A 124 0.23 -4.08 4.04
C TYR A 124 0.93 -3.26 5.12
N LEU A 125 2.17 -2.74 4.87
CA LEU A 125 2.81 -1.81 5.80
C LEU A 125 2.04 -0.48 5.85
N THR A 126 1.58 0.04 4.70
CA THR A 126 0.73 1.23 4.67
C THR A 126 -0.57 0.99 5.45
N ALA A 127 -1.24 -0.13 5.23
CA ALA A 127 -2.46 -0.45 5.97
C ALA A 127 -2.20 -0.63 7.46
N TRP A 128 -1.14 -1.36 7.84
CA TRP A 128 -0.75 -1.57 9.24
C TRP A 128 -0.44 -0.25 9.96
N LEU A 129 0.45 0.56 9.38
CA LEU A 129 0.79 1.87 9.93
C LEU A 129 -0.45 2.73 10.19
N ASN A 130 -1.32 2.80 9.18
CA ASN A 130 -2.40 3.78 9.20
C ASN A 130 -3.65 3.30 9.95
N VAL A 131 -3.95 2.01 9.92
CA VAL A 131 -5.11 1.44 10.61
C VAL A 131 -4.78 1.11 12.06
N PHE A 132 -3.62 0.49 12.32
CA PHE A 132 -3.30 0.00 13.67
C PHE A 132 -2.43 0.98 14.46
N GLU A 133 -1.30 1.46 13.95
CA GLU A 133 -0.43 2.32 14.74
C GLU A 133 -0.99 3.75 14.88
N LEU A 134 -1.38 4.39 13.79
CA LEU A 134 -1.95 5.74 13.81
C LEU A 134 -3.45 5.74 14.10
N GLY A 135 -4.17 4.82 13.49
CA GLY A 135 -5.63 4.68 13.61
C GLY A 135 -6.09 4.07 14.93
N ARG A 136 -5.24 3.26 15.59
CA ARG A 136 -5.54 2.56 16.85
C ARG A 136 -6.75 1.62 16.72
N ALA A 137 -6.80 0.84 15.64
CA ALA A 137 -7.92 -0.03 15.31
C ALA A 137 -8.29 -1.02 16.42
N GLU A 138 -7.32 -1.42 17.28
CA GLU A 138 -7.58 -2.30 18.42
C GLU A 138 -8.62 -1.74 19.41
N HIS A 139 -8.85 -0.43 19.39
CA HIS A 139 -9.85 0.24 20.22
C HIS A 139 -11.13 0.62 19.47
N ALA A 140 -11.18 0.36 18.15
CA ALA A 140 -12.30 0.73 17.31
C ALA A 140 -13.37 -0.38 17.26
N ARG A 141 -14.63 0.00 17.43
CA ARG A 141 -15.79 -0.88 17.22
C ARG A 141 -16.32 -0.79 15.79
N SER A 142 -15.95 0.25 15.06
CA SER A 142 -16.41 0.50 13.70
C SER A 142 -15.36 1.27 12.89
N ILE A 143 -15.10 0.81 11.68
CA ILE A 143 -14.03 1.30 10.82
C ILE A 143 -14.56 1.52 9.41
N LEU A 144 -14.37 2.70 8.86
CA LEU A 144 -14.64 3.02 7.46
C LEU A 144 -13.34 3.01 6.64
N LEU A 145 -13.31 2.22 5.58
CA LEU A 145 -12.20 2.11 4.66
C LEU A 145 -12.63 2.63 3.28
N HIS A 146 -12.10 3.76 2.85
CA HIS A 146 -12.31 4.25 1.49
C HIS A 146 -11.46 3.49 0.47
N GLY A 147 -11.80 3.59 -0.83
CA GLY A 147 -10.98 3.11 -1.95
C GLY A 147 -11.22 1.69 -2.44
N GLY A 148 -12.40 1.21 -2.26
CA GLY A 148 -12.92 -0.10 -2.59
C GLY A 148 -12.19 -0.94 -3.62
N GLY A 149 -11.35 -1.84 -3.17
CA GLY A 149 -10.69 -2.83 -3.99
C GLY A 149 -9.27 -2.50 -4.44
N GLY A 150 -8.69 -1.35 -4.06
CA GLY A 150 -7.25 -1.11 -4.24
C GLY A 150 -6.38 -1.93 -3.28
N GLY A 151 -5.07 -2.00 -3.53
CA GLY A 151 -4.15 -2.82 -2.74
C GLY A 151 -4.19 -2.51 -1.24
N VAL A 152 -4.07 -1.24 -0.85
CA VAL A 152 -4.13 -0.84 0.57
C VAL A 152 -5.49 -1.14 1.19
N HIS A 153 -6.59 -0.95 0.44
CA HIS A 153 -7.94 -1.25 0.93
C HIS A 153 -8.10 -2.75 1.20
N THR A 154 -7.70 -3.62 0.25
CA THR A 154 -7.82 -5.08 0.43
C THR A 154 -6.93 -5.59 1.57
N ALA A 155 -5.75 -5.02 1.74
CA ALA A 155 -4.87 -5.29 2.87
C ALA A 155 -5.50 -4.85 4.20
N ALA A 156 -6.05 -3.62 4.26
CA ALA A 156 -6.69 -3.09 5.47
C ALA A 156 -7.89 -3.93 5.91
N VAL A 157 -8.75 -4.36 4.97
CA VAL A 157 -9.89 -5.25 5.28
C VAL A 157 -9.40 -6.57 5.88
N GLN A 158 -8.43 -7.23 5.24
CA GLN A 158 -7.88 -8.50 5.73
C GLN A 158 -7.24 -8.35 7.11
N LEU A 159 -6.44 -7.31 7.32
CA LEU A 159 -5.84 -7.02 8.63
C LEU A 159 -6.91 -6.75 9.70
N CYS A 160 -7.94 -5.97 9.40
CA CYS A 160 -9.04 -5.74 10.35
C CYS A 160 -9.77 -7.05 10.68
N ARG A 161 -10.06 -7.88 9.70
CA ARG A 161 -10.72 -9.19 9.92
C ARG A 161 -9.88 -10.12 10.77
N SER A 162 -8.55 -10.07 10.62
CA SER A 162 -7.61 -10.90 11.37
C SER A 162 -7.37 -10.40 12.80
N PHE A 163 -7.17 -9.10 12.99
CA PHE A 163 -6.71 -8.54 14.27
C PHE A 163 -7.81 -7.91 15.13
N VAL A 164 -8.91 -7.46 14.51
CA VAL A 164 -10.06 -6.84 15.20
C VAL A 164 -11.38 -7.40 14.65
N PRO A 165 -11.60 -8.72 14.72
CA PRO A 165 -12.75 -9.40 14.07
C PRO A 165 -14.10 -8.92 14.62
N GLY A 166 -14.13 -8.31 15.79
CA GLY A 166 -15.34 -7.72 16.38
C GLY A 166 -15.68 -6.31 15.89
N ALA A 167 -14.79 -5.68 15.11
CA ALA A 167 -15.07 -4.36 14.56
C ALA A 167 -16.00 -4.46 13.34
N GLU A 168 -17.00 -3.56 13.28
CA GLU A 168 -17.90 -3.44 12.14
C GLU A 168 -17.20 -2.65 11.03
N LEU A 169 -17.09 -3.26 9.85
CA LEU A 169 -16.37 -2.69 8.72
C LEU A 169 -17.32 -2.09 7.70
N TYR A 170 -17.07 -0.84 7.36
CA TYR A 170 -17.73 -0.06 6.33
C TYR A 170 -16.74 0.24 5.20
N ALA A 171 -17.20 0.28 3.96
CA ALA A 171 -16.36 0.66 2.83
C ALA A 171 -17.13 1.45 1.78
N THR A 172 -16.40 2.28 1.03
CA THR A 172 -16.89 2.88 -0.21
C THR A 172 -16.20 2.25 -1.41
N ALA A 173 -16.96 1.90 -2.43
CA ALA A 173 -16.47 1.31 -3.67
C ALA A 173 -17.31 1.75 -4.86
N SER A 174 -16.88 1.48 -6.09
CA SER A 174 -17.75 1.56 -7.26
C SER A 174 -18.72 0.37 -7.31
N ALA A 175 -19.87 0.52 -7.95
CA ALA A 175 -20.90 -0.53 -8.08
C ALA A 175 -20.31 -1.89 -8.48
N ALA A 176 -19.42 -1.93 -9.47
CA ALA A 176 -18.79 -3.15 -9.98
C ALA A 176 -17.92 -3.89 -8.94
N LYS A 177 -17.50 -3.24 -7.86
CA LYS A 177 -16.63 -3.81 -6.84
C LYS A 177 -17.33 -4.14 -5.53
N LEU A 178 -18.56 -3.68 -5.33
CA LEU A 178 -19.28 -3.82 -4.05
C LEU A 178 -19.35 -5.27 -3.57
N GLN A 179 -19.71 -6.20 -4.46
CA GLN A 179 -19.83 -7.61 -4.06
C GLN A 179 -18.49 -8.18 -3.62
N ARG A 180 -17.41 -7.94 -4.39
CA ARG A 180 -16.06 -8.41 -4.03
C ARG A 180 -15.56 -7.81 -2.71
N VAL A 181 -15.93 -6.56 -2.41
CA VAL A 181 -15.62 -5.90 -1.13
C VAL A 181 -16.36 -6.57 0.03
N ARG A 182 -17.64 -6.94 -0.17
CA ARG A 182 -18.40 -7.73 0.83
C ARG A 182 -17.83 -9.12 1.02
N ASP A 183 -17.43 -9.79 -0.06
CA ASP A 183 -16.82 -11.13 -0.01
C ASP A 183 -15.50 -11.14 0.77
N LEU A 184 -14.79 -10.02 0.84
CA LEU A 184 -13.61 -9.84 1.70
C LEU A 184 -13.95 -9.74 3.19
N GLY A 185 -15.21 -9.57 3.55
CA GLY A 185 -15.67 -9.47 4.93
C GLY A 185 -15.99 -8.06 5.40
N VAL A 186 -16.22 -7.12 4.48
CA VAL A 186 -16.82 -5.82 4.81
C VAL A 186 -18.30 -6.00 5.05
N HIS A 187 -18.80 -5.48 6.17
CA HIS A 187 -20.21 -5.64 6.57
C HIS A 187 -21.14 -4.73 5.74
N HIS A 188 -20.72 -3.48 5.49
CA HIS A 188 -21.49 -2.49 4.75
C HIS A 188 -20.63 -1.83 3.66
N ALA A 189 -20.98 -2.03 2.41
CA ALA A 189 -20.29 -1.44 1.26
C ALA A 189 -21.25 -0.53 0.48
N PHE A 190 -20.83 0.73 0.26
CA PHE A 190 -21.62 1.78 -0.37
C PHE A 190 -21.03 2.15 -1.73
N ASP A 191 -21.90 2.32 -2.73
CA ASP A 191 -21.50 2.94 -3.98
C ASP A 191 -21.32 4.45 -3.78
N TYR A 192 -20.08 4.92 -3.84
CA TYR A 192 -19.77 6.35 -3.62
C TYR A 192 -20.36 7.28 -4.68
N ARG A 193 -20.84 6.75 -5.83
CA ARG A 193 -21.47 7.54 -6.89
C ARG A 193 -22.96 7.76 -6.67
N GLU A 194 -23.63 6.78 -6.06
CA GLU A 194 -25.08 6.75 -5.91
C GLU A 194 -25.54 6.99 -4.46
N GLN A 195 -24.67 6.74 -3.48
CA GLN A 195 -25.02 6.76 -2.05
C GLN A 195 -24.15 7.75 -1.29
N ASN A 196 -24.75 8.56 -0.45
CA ASN A 196 -24.02 9.35 0.53
C ASN A 196 -23.66 8.47 1.72
N PHE A 197 -22.42 7.96 1.75
CA PHE A 197 -21.94 7.04 2.80
C PHE A 197 -22.10 7.61 4.21
N ALA A 198 -21.99 8.95 4.38
CA ALA A 198 -22.11 9.58 5.69
C ALA A 198 -23.56 9.48 6.23
N SER A 199 -24.54 9.64 5.38
CA SER A 199 -25.96 9.48 5.74
C SER A 199 -26.29 8.03 6.07
N GLU A 200 -25.82 7.09 5.24
CA GLU A 200 -26.02 5.64 5.43
C GLU A 200 -25.41 5.16 6.76
N ILE A 201 -24.12 5.49 7.00
CA ILE A 201 -23.45 5.09 8.25
C ILE A 201 -24.13 5.69 9.46
N ARG A 202 -24.54 6.95 9.38
CA ARG A 202 -25.25 7.60 10.50
C ARG A 202 -26.60 6.94 10.80
N ALA A 203 -27.32 6.48 9.78
CA ALA A 203 -28.54 5.71 9.96
C ALA A 203 -28.27 4.35 10.63
N LEU A 204 -27.26 3.60 10.15
CA LEU A 204 -26.88 2.28 10.68
C LEU A 204 -26.31 2.34 12.10
N THR A 205 -25.75 3.47 12.51
CA THR A 205 -25.09 3.63 13.82
C THR A 205 -25.89 4.48 14.81
N ASP A 206 -27.18 4.71 14.61
CA ASP A 206 -28.02 5.62 15.43
C ASP A 206 -27.34 7.00 15.64
N LYS A 207 -26.77 7.54 14.57
CA LYS A 207 -26.02 8.81 14.53
C LYS A 207 -24.68 8.82 15.31
N ARG A 208 -24.24 7.71 15.87
CA ARG A 208 -22.96 7.59 16.59
C ARG A 208 -21.77 7.86 15.66
N GLY A 209 -21.79 7.27 14.47
CA GLY A 209 -20.70 7.31 13.51
C GLY A 209 -19.65 6.23 13.74
N VAL A 210 -18.50 6.32 13.05
CA VAL A 210 -17.40 5.35 13.10
C VAL A 210 -16.21 5.86 13.91
N ASP A 211 -15.48 4.93 14.52
CA ASP A 211 -14.35 5.24 15.39
C ASP A 211 -13.07 5.55 14.60
N LEU A 212 -12.93 4.94 13.42
CA LEU A 212 -11.77 5.12 12.55
C LEU A 212 -12.20 5.26 11.10
N ILE A 213 -11.55 6.17 10.38
CA ILE A 213 -11.63 6.29 8.91
C ILE A 213 -10.23 6.24 8.33
N LEU A 214 -9.99 5.34 7.37
CA LEU A 214 -8.83 5.36 6.48
C LEU A 214 -9.24 6.02 5.17
N ASP A 215 -8.60 7.15 4.82
CA ASP A 215 -8.97 7.95 3.66
C ASP A 215 -7.80 8.23 2.72
N HIS A 216 -7.99 7.94 1.44
CA HIS A 216 -7.09 8.30 0.36
C HIS A 216 -7.78 9.14 -0.74
N VAL A 217 -9.01 9.57 -0.48
CA VAL A 217 -9.75 10.48 -1.36
C VAL A 217 -9.37 11.95 -1.04
N GLY A 218 -9.36 12.31 0.22
CA GLY A 218 -8.95 13.65 0.66
C GLY A 218 -10.08 14.67 0.60
N ALA A 219 -9.86 15.78 -0.09
CA ALA A 219 -10.71 16.97 -0.04
C ALA A 219 -12.19 16.69 -0.28
N GLU A 220 -12.52 15.91 -1.30
CA GLU A 220 -13.89 15.61 -1.69
C GLU A 220 -14.69 14.93 -0.57
N ASN A 221 -14.06 14.08 0.23
CA ASN A 221 -14.71 13.35 1.30
C ASN A 221 -14.59 14.01 2.69
N LEU A 222 -13.77 15.08 2.85
CA LEU A 222 -13.42 15.57 4.18
C LEU A 222 -14.63 15.96 5.03
N ALA A 223 -15.57 16.70 4.46
CA ALA A 223 -16.77 17.16 5.18
C ALA A 223 -17.64 15.99 5.63
N ASP A 224 -17.85 14.99 4.77
CA ASP A 224 -18.62 13.79 5.05
C ASP A 224 -17.89 12.87 6.03
N ASN A 225 -16.57 12.71 5.90
CA ASN A 225 -15.73 12.01 6.86
C ASN A 225 -15.86 12.63 8.25
N GLN A 226 -15.76 13.96 8.36
CA GLN A 226 -15.87 14.66 9.62
C GLN A 226 -17.25 14.48 10.28
N ARG A 227 -18.32 14.52 9.48
CA ARG A 227 -19.70 14.26 9.96
C ARG A 227 -19.88 12.82 10.45
N THR A 228 -19.23 11.88 9.77
CA THR A 228 -19.33 10.44 10.01
C THR A 228 -18.51 9.97 11.20
N LEU A 229 -17.40 10.65 11.53
CA LEU A 229 -16.61 10.31 12.71
C LEU A 229 -17.41 10.40 14.00
N ALA A 230 -17.27 9.40 14.84
CA ALA A 230 -17.76 9.36 16.21
C ALA A 230 -17.04 10.37 17.11
N VAL A 231 -17.52 10.52 18.35
CA VAL A 231 -16.82 11.27 19.40
C VAL A 231 -15.51 10.54 19.74
N GLY A 232 -14.38 11.24 19.69
CA GLY A 232 -13.05 10.66 19.86
C GLY A 232 -12.52 9.91 18.63
N GLY A 233 -13.28 9.93 17.53
CA GLY A 233 -12.91 9.23 16.29
C GLY A 233 -11.68 9.80 15.62
N ARG A 234 -11.02 8.97 14.81
CA ARG A 234 -9.76 9.25 14.11
C ARG A 234 -9.95 9.15 12.61
N LEU A 235 -9.50 10.19 11.88
CA LEU A 235 -9.37 10.18 10.42
C LEU A 235 -7.90 10.11 10.07
N VAL A 236 -7.48 9.08 9.36
CA VAL A 236 -6.12 8.95 8.85
C VAL A 236 -6.14 9.12 7.34
N SER A 237 -5.58 10.23 6.86
CA SER A 237 -5.53 10.59 5.44
C SER A 237 -4.18 10.20 4.86
N ILE A 238 -4.20 9.36 3.80
CA ILE A 238 -3.02 8.80 3.13
C ILE A 238 -2.96 9.12 1.64
N GLY A 239 -3.94 9.86 1.11
CA GLY A 239 -3.99 10.23 -0.30
C GLY A 239 -4.93 11.40 -0.55
N ILE A 240 -4.86 11.92 -1.77
CA ILE A 240 -5.55 13.13 -2.20
C ILE A 240 -6.20 12.97 -3.58
N MET A 241 -6.74 11.78 -3.87
CA MET A 241 -7.31 11.46 -5.20
C MET A 241 -8.47 12.39 -5.60
N GLY A 242 -9.25 12.88 -4.62
CA GLY A 242 -10.32 13.87 -4.78
C GLY A 242 -9.90 15.29 -4.34
N GLY A 243 -8.59 15.60 -4.39
CA GLY A 243 -8.06 16.93 -4.10
C GLY A 243 -7.33 17.05 -2.75
N GLY A 244 -6.41 18.01 -2.70
CA GLY A 244 -5.52 18.25 -1.55
C GLY A 244 -5.91 19.46 -0.67
N LYS A 245 -7.02 20.17 -0.96
CA LYS A 245 -7.44 21.38 -0.19
C LYS A 245 -8.94 21.33 0.07
N ALA A 246 -9.33 21.41 1.34
CA ALA A 246 -10.73 21.48 1.75
C ALA A 246 -10.89 22.30 3.03
N GLU A 247 -12.12 22.72 3.32
CA GLU A 247 -12.47 23.41 4.55
C GLU A 247 -12.68 22.42 5.70
N LEU A 248 -12.20 22.76 6.88
CA LEU A 248 -12.35 21.99 8.11
C LEU A 248 -13.35 22.69 9.03
N ASN A 249 -14.38 22.01 9.50
CA ASN A 249 -15.26 22.51 10.56
C ASN A 249 -14.62 22.31 11.93
N ILE A 250 -13.94 23.35 12.42
CA ILE A 250 -13.21 23.32 13.69
C ILE A 250 -14.16 23.10 14.88
N ALA A 251 -15.36 23.68 14.86
CA ALA A 251 -16.34 23.51 15.92
C ALA A 251 -16.76 22.03 16.07
N THR A 252 -17.06 21.35 14.97
CA THR A 252 -17.35 19.92 14.96
C THR A 252 -16.16 19.10 15.48
N MET A 253 -14.94 19.43 15.01
CA MET A 253 -13.73 18.75 15.47
C MET A 253 -13.53 18.88 16.99
N MET A 254 -13.73 20.06 17.55
CA MET A 254 -13.61 20.31 18.99
C MET A 254 -14.69 19.58 19.80
N VAL A 255 -15.96 19.76 19.44
CA VAL A 255 -17.10 19.15 20.17
C VAL A 255 -17.00 17.61 20.16
N LYS A 256 -16.64 17.03 19.03
CA LYS A 256 -16.47 15.57 18.92
C LYS A 256 -15.07 15.07 19.32
N ARG A 257 -14.13 15.95 19.70
CA ARG A 257 -12.74 15.59 20.03
C ARG A 257 -12.08 14.71 18.99
N GLN A 258 -12.29 15.05 17.70
CA GLN A 258 -11.79 14.28 16.57
C GLN A 258 -10.29 14.45 16.39
N SER A 259 -9.60 13.40 15.95
CA SER A 259 -8.20 13.45 15.52
C SER A 259 -8.10 13.34 14.01
N MET A 260 -7.39 14.28 13.37
CA MET A 260 -7.10 14.23 11.94
C MET A 260 -5.59 14.08 11.75
N ILE A 261 -5.19 13.03 11.04
CA ILE A 261 -3.80 12.57 10.96
C ILE A 261 -3.44 12.42 9.49
N GLY A 262 -2.42 13.16 9.03
CA GLY A 262 -1.81 12.94 7.72
C GLY A 262 -0.69 11.91 7.83
N SER A 263 -0.52 11.08 6.81
CA SER A 263 0.52 10.04 6.80
C SER A 263 1.04 9.77 5.39
N VAL A 264 2.36 9.67 5.29
CA VAL A 264 3.09 9.22 4.10
C VAL A 264 4.14 8.22 4.56
N LEU A 265 4.23 7.05 3.91
CA LEU A 265 5.20 6.02 4.26
C LEU A 265 6.57 6.30 3.62
N ARG A 266 6.62 6.62 2.33
CA ARG A 266 7.85 6.72 1.52
C ARG A 266 8.87 7.71 2.10
N SER A 267 8.42 8.88 2.55
CA SER A 267 9.28 9.96 3.06
C SER A 267 9.64 9.84 4.54
N ARG A 268 9.21 8.76 5.22
CA ARG A 268 9.63 8.53 6.62
C ARG A 268 11.13 8.26 6.69
N PRO A 269 11.80 8.70 7.77
CA PRO A 269 13.20 8.35 8.01
C PRO A 269 13.44 6.84 7.95
N PRO A 270 14.58 6.37 7.42
CA PRO A 270 14.87 4.95 7.30
C PRO A 270 14.69 4.16 8.61
N HIS A 271 15.15 4.68 9.74
CA HIS A 271 15.02 4.02 11.03
C HIS A 271 13.57 3.87 11.51
N GLU A 272 12.67 4.81 11.16
CA GLU A 272 11.23 4.68 11.46
C GLU A 272 10.58 3.58 10.61
N LYS A 273 10.98 3.49 9.32
CA LYS A 273 10.53 2.41 8.44
C LYS A 273 11.03 1.06 8.94
N ALA A 274 12.31 0.94 9.32
CA ALA A 274 12.88 -0.27 9.89
C ALA A 274 12.13 -0.72 11.16
N ALA A 275 11.86 0.20 12.08
CA ALA A 275 11.10 -0.09 13.29
C ALA A 275 9.64 -0.52 12.99
N LEU A 276 8.98 0.08 11.99
CA LEU A 276 7.66 -0.32 11.53
C LEU A 276 7.70 -1.74 10.94
N ILE A 277 8.68 -2.02 10.07
CA ILE A 277 8.86 -3.32 9.41
C ILE A 277 9.13 -4.42 10.44
N ALA A 278 9.97 -4.16 11.44
CA ALA A 278 10.25 -5.13 12.50
C ALA A 278 8.97 -5.49 13.29
N ARG A 279 8.18 -4.50 13.70
CA ARG A 279 6.89 -4.75 14.39
C ARG A 279 5.88 -5.47 13.49
N PHE A 280 5.83 -5.10 12.21
CA PHE A 280 5.00 -5.78 11.22
C PHE A 280 5.44 -7.24 11.05
N ALA A 281 6.73 -7.49 10.90
CA ALA A 281 7.27 -8.83 10.75
C ALA A 281 6.92 -9.70 11.97
N GLU A 282 7.08 -9.18 13.18
CA GLU A 282 6.75 -9.92 14.40
C GLU A 282 5.24 -10.26 14.49
N ARG A 283 4.37 -9.29 14.21
CA ARG A 283 2.93 -9.42 14.47
C ARG A 283 2.15 -9.99 13.29
N VAL A 284 2.51 -9.63 12.06
CA VAL A 284 1.69 -9.90 10.87
C VAL A 284 2.21 -11.08 10.05
N MET A 285 3.55 -11.26 9.93
CA MET A 285 4.09 -12.33 9.10
C MET A 285 3.66 -13.74 9.52
N PRO A 286 3.44 -14.07 10.81
CA PRO A 286 2.86 -15.37 11.18
C PRO A 286 1.50 -15.67 10.54
N ARG A 287 0.70 -14.64 10.23
CA ARG A 287 -0.61 -14.78 9.55
C ARG A 287 -0.45 -15.11 8.06
N PHE A 288 0.59 -14.58 7.42
CA PHE A 288 0.97 -14.97 6.05
C PHE A 288 1.52 -16.40 6.02
N ALA A 289 2.38 -16.75 6.97
CA ALA A 289 2.95 -18.11 7.08
C ALA A 289 1.86 -19.18 7.33
N SER A 290 0.82 -18.85 8.10
CA SER A 290 -0.33 -19.74 8.29
C SER A 290 -1.24 -19.84 7.06
N GLY A 291 -1.26 -18.80 6.21
CA GLY A 291 -2.17 -18.65 5.08
C GLY A 291 -3.50 -17.93 5.43
N GLU A 292 -3.61 -17.35 6.63
CA GLU A 292 -4.76 -16.54 7.04
C GLU A 292 -4.82 -15.22 6.26
N LEU A 293 -3.66 -14.61 6.01
CA LEU A 293 -3.54 -13.45 5.14
C LEU A 293 -2.95 -13.88 3.80
N ARG A 294 -3.51 -13.35 2.71
CA ARG A 294 -2.99 -13.58 1.36
C ARG A 294 -3.24 -12.36 0.48
N PRO A 295 -2.20 -11.82 -0.21
CA PRO A 295 -2.39 -10.71 -1.12
C PRO A 295 -3.34 -11.06 -2.26
N ILE A 296 -4.18 -10.11 -2.64
CA ILE A 296 -5.09 -10.28 -3.77
C ILE A 296 -4.41 -9.73 -5.01
N ILE A 297 -4.16 -10.60 -5.97
CA ILE A 297 -3.56 -10.24 -7.25
C ILE A 297 -4.67 -10.16 -8.29
N SER A 298 -4.78 -9.00 -8.94
CA SER A 298 -5.71 -8.76 -10.04
C SER A 298 -5.18 -9.31 -11.36
N SER A 299 -3.90 -9.05 -11.62
CA SER A 299 -3.20 -9.50 -12.83
C SER A 299 -1.70 -9.54 -12.59
N ILE A 300 -1.02 -10.36 -13.39
CA ILE A 300 0.44 -10.43 -13.48
C ILE A 300 0.80 -10.14 -14.92
N VAL A 301 1.67 -9.16 -15.14
CA VAL A 301 2.14 -8.76 -16.47
C VAL A 301 3.66 -8.74 -16.51
N PRO A 302 4.31 -8.98 -17.65
CA PRO A 302 5.75 -8.82 -17.78
C PRO A 302 6.22 -7.40 -17.43
N LEU A 303 7.44 -7.24 -16.91
CA LEU A 303 8.02 -5.92 -16.65
C LEU A 303 8.01 -5.02 -17.89
N ALA A 304 8.23 -5.58 -19.07
CA ALA A 304 8.20 -4.84 -20.34
C ALA A 304 6.85 -4.16 -20.61
N ASP A 305 5.76 -4.70 -20.06
CA ASP A 305 4.39 -4.20 -20.23
C ASP A 305 3.97 -3.28 -19.05
N ALA A 306 4.93 -2.73 -18.30
CA ALA A 306 4.65 -1.84 -17.17
C ALA A 306 3.78 -0.63 -17.55
N ALA A 307 3.89 -0.12 -18.76
CA ALA A 307 3.02 0.95 -19.28
C ALA A 307 1.55 0.52 -19.33
N ASP A 308 1.26 -0.71 -19.73
CA ASP A 308 -0.11 -1.25 -19.76
C ASP A 308 -0.64 -1.50 -18.36
N ALA A 309 0.22 -1.95 -17.44
CA ALA A 309 -0.12 -2.06 -16.02
C ALA A 309 -0.51 -0.71 -15.40
N HIS A 310 0.19 0.37 -15.76
CA HIS A 310 -0.15 1.72 -15.34
C HIS A 310 -1.50 2.19 -15.92
N ARG A 311 -1.76 1.95 -17.20
CA ARG A 311 -3.07 2.24 -17.84
C ARG A 311 -4.21 1.47 -17.17
N ALA A 312 -4.01 0.19 -16.85
CA ALA A 312 -4.99 -0.62 -16.13
C ALA A 312 -5.29 -0.07 -14.72
N MET A 313 -4.27 0.44 -14.01
CA MET A 313 -4.48 1.09 -12.73
C MET A 313 -5.21 2.44 -12.88
N GLU A 314 -4.92 3.23 -13.92
CA GLU A 314 -5.62 4.48 -14.22
C GLU A 314 -7.10 4.25 -14.53
N ALA A 315 -7.42 3.21 -15.29
CA ALA A 315 -8.81 2.81 -15.57
C ALA A 315 -9.59 2.40 -14.32
N GLY A 316 -8.87 2.02 -13.25
CA GLY A 316 -9.48 1.70 -11.96
C GLY A 316 -10.29 0.41 -11.93
N GLU A 317 -10.11 -0.49 -12.90
CA GLU A 317 -10.87 -1.74 -13.03
C GLU A 317 -10.30 -2.88 -12.19
N HIS A 318 -9.02 -2.79 -11.79
CA HIS A 318 -8.34 -3.79 -10.97
C HIS A 318 -8.96 -3.94 -9.58
N PHE A 319 -8.83 -5.14 -9.01
CA PHE A 319 -9.18 -5.43 -7.62
C PHE A 319 -8.01 -6.15 -6.94
N GLY A 320 -7.39 -5.52 -5.98
CA GLY A 320 -6.10 -5.93 -5.41
C GLY A 320 -4.93 -5.29 -6.16
N LYS A 321 -3.90 -6.08 -6.43
CA LYS A 321 -2.63 -5.64 -6.99
C LYS A 321 -2.44 -6.04 -8.44
N ILE A 322 -1.74 -5.20 -9.18
CA ILE A 322 -1.17 -5.51 -10.50
C ILE A 322 0.31 -5.78 -10.27
N VAL A 323 0.76 -7.00 -10.57
CA VAL A 323 2.13 -7.46 -10.38
C VAL A 323 2.90 -7.32 -11.69
N LEU A 324 4.14 -6.85 -11.61
CA LEU A 324 5.12 -6.87 -12.69
C LEU A 324 6.04 -8.07 -12.47
N ALA A 325 5.96 -9.07 -13.33
CA ALA A 325 6.89 -10.20 -13.36
C ALA A 325 8.19 -9.74 -14.04
N VAL A 326 9.30 -9.78 -13.29
CA VAL A 326 10.61 -9.31 -13.75
C VAL A 326 11.43 -10.47 -14.30
N SER A 327 11.38 -11.62 -13.64
CA SER A 327 11.99 -12.86 -14.11
C SER A 327 10.98 -14.01 -14.02
N ASP A 328 11.16 -15.03 -14.86
CA ASP A 328 10.40 -16.26 -14.71
C ASP A 328 10.72 -16.91 -13.35
N GLU A 329 9.68 -17.33 -12.61
CA GLU A 329 9.85 -18.06 -11.33
C GLU A 329 10.60 -19.39 -11.48
N SER A 330 10.93 -19.79 -12.70
CA SER A 330 11.66 -21.02 -13.02
C SER A 330 13.17 -20.96 -12.75
N GLY A 331 13.66 -19.93 -12.06
CA GLY A 331 15.04 -19.86 -11.57
C GLY A 331 15.27 -20.88 -10.45
N ARG A 332 15.36 -22.18 -10.81
CA ARG A 332 16.05 -23.21 -10.02
C ARG A 332 17.53 -23.08 -10.24
#